data_cf24c470772f93490768dc5e4f55d01d
#
_entry.id   cf24c470772f93490768dc5e4f55d01d
#
_cell.length_a   1.000
_cell.length_b   1.000
_cell.length_c   1.000
_cell.angle_alpha   90.00
_cell.angle_beta   90.00
_cell.angle_gamma   90.00
#
_symmetry.space_group_name_H-M   'P 1'
#
loop_
_entity.id
_entity.type
_entity.pdbx_description
1 polymer ?
#
loop_
_entity_poly.entity_id
_entity_poly.type
_entity_poly.pdbx_seq_one_letter_code
_entity_poly.pdbx_strand_id
1 'polypeptide(L)'
;ESNSALTIMQYKLPSKKENINCEIDQGDILKTWNGFLTLISNDKQYTGKNQKFEEFKRQLENTVITNFRICFVSYNKGVVANRSIVESNAEVFKRDTGSNLEIIYHDRDAISNIYEKLNRKNNISITLKYKQMQSAYNVQGRKIDSLVGFVNGRELVESIASNIATIFDENIRLYEYGSNVNIGINRTATSTDQADMFYFYNNGVVFICDKAKNSPASSEIILDGASIVNGCQSVNVLYNAMQKGKLNESVYVLVRIISIADYSERMRITEYLNSQTPIRDSYFIANHPIVRDLQQ
;
A
#
# COMPACT_ATOMS: atom_id res chain seq x y z
N GLU A 1 1.40 -33.08 -16.46
CA GLU A 1 0.43 -32.35 -17.31
C GLU A 1 0.50 -30.88 -16.95
N SER A 2 0.97 -30.02 -17.88
CA SER A 2 1.02 -28.58 -17.64
C SER A 2 -0.41 -28.03 -17.67
N ASN A 3 -0.92 -27.57 -16.54
CA ASN A 3 -2.20 -26.87 -16.44
C ASN A 3 -2.10 -25.53 -17.18
N SER A 4 -2.48 -25.53 -18.46
CA SER A 4 -2.54 -24.30 -19.27
C SER A 4 -3.77 -23.50 -18.89
N ALA A 5 -3.58 -22.21 -18.63
CA ALA A 5 -4.66 -21.29 -18.31
C ALA A 5 -4.74 -20.16 -19.35
N LEU A 6 -5.96 -19.85 -19.80
CA LEU A 6 -6.23 -18.70 -20.67
C LEU A 6 -6.79 -17.55 -19.83
N THR A 7 -6.08 -16.42 -19.86
CA THR A 7 -6.55 -15.18 -19.20
C THR A 7 -6.89 -14.14 -20.25
N ILE A 8 -8.12 -13.64 -20.21
CA ILE A 8 -8.59 -12.53 -21.03
C ILE A 8 -8.73 -11.31 -20.14
N MET A 9 -8.12 -10.19 -20.52
CA MET A 9 -8.20 -8.93 -19.79
C MET A 9 -8.91 -7.87 -20.65
N GLN A 10 -9.98 -7.31 -20.12
CA GLN A 10 -10.66 -6.16 -20.70
C GLN A 10 -10.35 -4.91 -19.90
N TYR A 11 -9.74 -3.93 -20.53
CA TYR A 11 -9.45 -2.63 -19.94
C TYR A 11 -10.49 -1.61 -20.36
N LYS A 12 -11.01 -0.86 -19.40
CA LYS A 12 -11.90 0.27 -19.65
C LYS A 12 -11.47 1.48 -18.85
N LEU A 13 -11.19 2.57 -19.56
CA LEU A 13 -10.94 3.86 -18.94
C LEU A 13 -12.20 4.74 -19.11
N PRO A 14 -12.62 5.47 -18.07
CA PRO A 14 -13.72 6.40 -18.20
C PRO A 14 -13.34 7.52 -19.18
N SER A 15 -14.21 7.79 -20.15
CA SER A 15 -13.98 8.78 -21.21
C SER A 15 -13.98 10.23 -20.69
N LYS A 16 -14.55 10.46 -19.50
CA LYS A 16 -14.63 11.77 -18.83
C LYS A 16 -14.30 11.61 -17.34
N LYS A 17 -13.69 12.63 -16.75
CA LYS A 17 -13.39 12.66 -15.30
C LYS A 17 -14.63 12.47 -14.42
N GLU A 18 -15.77 12.98 -14.85
CA GLU A 18 -17.06 12.86 -14.15
C GLU A 18 -17.50 11.41 -13.99
N ASN A 19 -17.10 10.53 -14.92
CA ASN A 19 -17.48 9.11 -14.93
C ASN A 19 -16.57 8.24 -14.06
N ILE A 20 -15.55 8.80 -13.41
CA ILE A 20 -14.62 8.04 -12.54
C ILE A 20 -15.37 7.39 -11.35
N ASN A 21 -16.44 8.01 -10.90
CA ASN A 21 -17.26 7.53 -9.78
C ASN A 21 -18.45 6.67 -10.24
N CYS A 22 -18.63 6.47 -11.55
CA CYS A 22 -19.67 5.61 -12.10
C CYS A 22 -19.23 4.15 -12.12
N GLU A 23 -20.19 3.25 -12.06
CA GLU A 23 -19.98 1.83 -12.25
C GLU A 23 -19.56 1.49 -13.68
N ILE A 24 -18.99 0.31 -13.89
CA ILE A 24 -18.68 -0.19 -15.24
C ILE A 24 -19.99 -0.49 -15.96
N ASP A 25 -20.13 -0.05 -17.20
CA ASP A 25 -21.30 -0.30 -18.02
C ASP A 25 -21.51 -1.79 -18.26
N GLN A 26 -22.73 -2.28 -18.00
CA GLN A 26 -23.10 -3.68 -18.19
C GLN A 26 -22.88 -4.15 -19.64
N GLY A 27 -23.13 -3.29 -20.61
CA GLY A 27 -22.93 -3.60 -22.03
C GLY A 27 -21.48 -3.91 -22.37
N ASP A 28 -20.52 -3.27 -21.70
CA ASP A 28 -19.09 -3.55 -21.87
C ASP A 28 -18.71 -4.92 -21.32
N ILE A 29 -19.31 -5.32 -20.21
CA ILE A 29 -19.09 -6.65 -19.61
C ILE A 29 -19.66 -7.75 -20.50
N LEU A 30 -20.88 -7.56 -21.00
CA LEU A 30 -21.52 -8.52 -21.89
C LEU A 30 -20.79 -8.64 -23.25
N LYS A 31 -20.24 -7.55 -23.79
CA LYS A 31 -19.39 -7.59 -24.98
C LYS A 31 -18.14 -8.44 -24.75
N THR A 32 -17.51 -8.29 -23.60
CA THR A 32 -16.31 -9.09 -23.25
C THR A 32 -16.66 -10.55 -23.08
N TRP A 33 -17.78 -10.85 -22.45
CA TRP A 33 -18.30 -12.21 -22.31
C TRP A 33 -18.56 -12.86 -23.68
N ASN A 34 -19.29 -12.18 -24.57
CA ASN A 34 -19.57 -12.67 -25.91
C ASN A 34 -18.29 -12.84 -26.73
N GLY A 35 -17.33 -11.92 -26.60
CA GLY A 35 -16.00 -12.04 -27.21
C GLY A 35 -15.24 -13.26 -26.73
N PHE A 36 -15.29 -13.55 -25.42
CA PHE A 36 -14.72 -14.77 -24.85
C PHE A 36 -15.35 -16.04 -25.45
N LEU A 37 -16.68 -16.13 -25.47
CA LEU A 37 -17.39 -17.28 -26.05
C LEU A 37 -17.03 -17.49 -27.53
N THR A 38 -16.98 -16.40 -28.32
CA THR A 38 -16.58 -16.46 -29.72
C THR A 38 -15.14 -16.93 -29.91
N LEU A 39 -14.24 -16.49 -29.03
CA LEU A 39 -12.82 -16.89 -29.08
C LEU A 39 -12.63 -18.39 -28.85
N ILE A 40 -13.34 -18.95 -27.86
CA ILE A 40 -13.22 -20.36 -27.48
C ILE A 40 -14.04 -21.30 -28.40
N SER A 41 -15.11 -20.80 -29.02
CA SER A 41 -15.93 -21.59 -29.99
C SER A 41 -15.21 -21.85 -31.32
N ASN A 42 -14.02 -21.29 -31.50
CA ASN A 42 -13.22 -21.41 -32.72
C ASN A 42 -13.97 -20.99 -33.98
N ASP A 43 -14.88 -20.00 -33.85
CA ASP A 43 -15.65 -19.48 -34.96
C ASP A 43 -14.75 -18.80 -35.99
N LYS A 44 -14.66 -19.36 -37.20
CA LYS A 44 -13.73 -18.92 -38.25
C LYS A 44 -14.00 -17.52 -38.80
N GLN A 45 -15.06 -16.85 -38.37
CA GLN A 45 -15.41 -15.51 -38.82
C GLN A 45 -14.46 -14.39 -38.34
N TYR A 46 -13.64 -14.67 -37.34
CA TYR A 46 -12.60 -13.72 -36.85
C TYR A 46 -11.31 -13.88 -37.66
N THR A 47 -11.30 -13.50 -38.89
CA THR A 47 -10.07 -13.26 -39.67
C THR A 47 -9.60 -11.84 -39.39
N GLY A 48 -8.84 -11.66 -38.31
CA GLY A 48 -8.26 -10.38 -37.96
C GLY A 48 -7.05 -10.05 -38.83
N LYS A 49 -6.88 -8.79 -39.22
CA LYS A 49 -5.67 -8.27 -39.88
C LYS A 49 -4.44 -8.19 -38.94
N ASN A 50 -4.51 -8.76 -37.73
CA ASN A 50 -3.49 -8.67 -36.71
C ASN A 50 -2.71 -9.98 -36.58
N GLN A 51 -1.46 -9.98 -37.03
CA GLN A 51 -0.58 -11.14 -37.02
C GLN A 51 -0.45 -11.77 -35.63
N LYS A 52 -0.38 -10.97 -34.57
CA LYS A 52 -0.31 -11.47 -33.19
C LYS A 52 -1.58 -12.23 -32.78
N PHE A 53 -2.74 -11.82 -33.28
CA PHE A 53 -3.99 -12.52 -33.02
C PHE A 53 -4.03 -13.88 -33.73
N GLU A 54 -3.54 -13.97 -34.96
CA GLU A 54 -3.43 -15.22 -35.66
C GLU A 54 -2.42 -16.20 -35.03
N GLU A 55 -1.30 -15.69 -34.53
CA GLU A 55 -0.35 -16.50 -33.75
C GLU A 55 -0.98 -17.02 -32.46
N PHE A 56 -1.73 -16.18 -31.76
CA PHE A 56 -2.45 -16.55 -30.54
C PHE A 56 -3.51 -17.62 -30.83
N LYS A 57 -4.31 -17.50 -31.91
CA LYS A 57 -5.28 -18.52 -32.29
C LYS A 57 -4.61 -19.86 -32.55
N ARG A 58 -3.50 -19.90 -33.27
CA ARG A 58 -2.73 -21.14 -33.51
C ARG A 58 -2.24 -21.79 -32.20
N GLN A 59 -1.84 -20.99 -31.21
CA GLN A 59 -1.47 -21.50 -29.89
C GLN A 59 -2.68 -22.11 -29.18
N LEU A 60 -3.86 -21.47 -29.25
CA LEU A 60 -5.10 -22.00 -28.67
C LEU A 60 -5.49 -23.35 -29.29
N GLU A 61 -5.41 -23.47 -30.61
CA GLU A 61 -5.73 -24.73 -31.33
C GLU A 61 -4.84 -25.92 -30.94
N ASN A 62 -3.62 -25.63 -30.53
CA ASN A 62 -2.61 -26.64 -30.14
C ASN A 62 -2.50 -26.88 -28.63
N THR A 63 -3.35 -26.21 -27.80
CA THR A 63 -3.25 -26.29 -26.36
C THR A 63 -4.58 -26.68 -25.72
N VAL A 64 -4.59 -27.72 -24.92
CA VAL A 64 -5.76 -28.06 -24.11
C VAL A 64 -5.84 -27.11 -22.93
N ILE A 65 -6.86 -26.26 -22.90
CA ILE A 65 -7.08 -25.28 -21.84
C ILE A 65 -8.23 -25.76 -20.97
N THR A 66 -7.96 -25.95 -19.68
CA THR A 66 -8.95 -26.39 -18.70
C THR A 66 -9.30 -25.29 -17.70
N ASN A 67 -8.49 -24.23 -17.66
CA ASN A 67 -8.68 -23.10 -16.75
C ASN A 67 -8.81 -21.80 -17.56
N PHE A 68 -9.89 -21.11 -17.34
CA PHE A 68 -10.17 -19.82 -17.98
C PHE A 68 -10.27 -18.74 -16.90
N ARG A 69 -9.82 -17.54 -17.24
CA ARG A 69 -9.92 -16.36 -16.38
C ARG A 69 -10.33 -15.15 -17.20
N ILE A 70 -11.35 -14.43 -16.77
CA ILE A 70 -11.77 -13.16 -17.36
C ILE A 70 -11.55 -12.07 -16.31
N CYS A 71 -10.68 -11.10 -16.63
CA CYS A 71 -10.37 -9.97 -15.77
C CYS A 71 -11.00 -8.70 -16.36
N PHE A 72 -11.93 -8.10 -15.64
CA PHE A 72 -12.44 -6.77 -15.94
C PHE A 72 -11.63 -5.75 -15.17
N VAL A 73 -10.93 -4.88 -15.87
CA VAL A 73 -10.07 -3.86 -15.28
C VAL A 73 -10.62 -2.48 -15.64
N SER A 74 -11.05 -1.72 -14.65
CA SER A 74 -11.62 -0.39 -14.89
C SER A 74 -11.15 0.61 -13.85
N TYR A 75 -10.88 1.83 -14.30
CA TYR A 75 -10.55 2.94 -13.40
C TYR A 75 -11.81 3.63 -12.83
N ASN A 76 -12.95 2.98 -12.85
CA ASN A 76 -14.16 3.42 -12.19
C ASN A 76 -14.13 3.05 -10.71
N LYS A 77 -14.89 3.77 -9.88
CA LYS A 77 -15.05 3.43 -8.46
C LYS A 77 -16.21 2.46 -8.30
N GLY A 78 -15.90 1.28 -7.75
CA GLY A 78 -16.92 0.29 -7.41
C GLY A 78 -17.23 -0.71 -8.53
N VAL A 79 -17.88 -1.77 -8.12
CA VAL A 79 -18.21 -2.93 -8.94
C VAL A 79 -19.64 -2.81 -9.41
N VAL A 80 -19.82 -3.21 -10.61
CA VAL A 80 -20.97 -3.31 -11.48
C VAL A 80 -22.26 -3.73 -10.80
N ALA A 81 -23.33 -2.96 -11.05
CA ALA A 81 -24.68 -3.25 -10.58
C ALA A 81 -25.22 -4.62 -11.06
N ASN A 82 -24.76 -5.14 -12.19
CA ASN A 82 -25.27 -6.37 -12.81
C ASN A 82 -24.22 -7.49 -12.92
N ARG A 83 -23.35 -7.57 -11.94
CA ARG A 83 -22.36 -8.64 -11.78
C ARG A 83 -22.99 -10.04 -11.84
N SER A 84 -24.19 -10.20 -11.31
CA SER A 84 -24.92 -11.48 -11.24
C SER A 84 -25.15 -12.15 -12.59
N ILE A 85 -25.36 -11.41 -13.66
CA ILE A 85 -25.61 -11.99 -15.00
C ILE A 85 -24.36 -12.72 -15.51
N VAL A 86 -23.20 -12.09 -15.41
CA VAL A 86 -21.94 -12.69 -15.87
C VAL A 86 -21.55 -13.89 -15.01
N GLU A 87 -21.76 -13.79 -13.70
CA GLU A 87 -21.53 -14.90 -12.77
C GLU A 87 -22.45 -16.09 -13.04
N SER A 88 -23.76 -15.85 -13.29
CA SER A 88 -24.67 -16.90 -13.68
C SER A 88 -24.26 -17.57 -14.99
N ASN A 89 -23.85 -16.79 -16.00
CA ASN A 89 -23.35 -17.33 -17.27
C ASN A 89 -22.06 -18.14 -17.07
N ALA A 90 -21.18 -17.72 -16.17
CA ALA A 90 -19.96 -18.45 -15.86
C ALA A 90 -20.25 -19.80 -15.20
N GLU A 91 -21.23 -19.87 -14.31
CA GLU A 91 -21.64 -21.14 -13.68
C GLU A 91 -22.28 -22.11 -14.71
N VAL A 92 -23.08 -21.59 -15.65
CA VAL A 92 -23.59 -22.40 -16.77
C VAL A 92 -22.45 -22.92 -17.63
N PHE A 93 -21.49 -22.06 -17.98
CA PHE A 93 -20.31 -22.45 -18.74
C PHE A 93 -19.50 -23.57 -18.07
N LYS A 94 -19.21 -23.43 -16.76
CA LYS A 94 -18.50 -24.45 -15.98
C LYS A 94 -19.23 -25.80 -16.02
N ARG A 95 -20.55 -25.79 -15.81
CA ARG A 95 -21.37 -26.99 -15.84
C ARG A 95 -21.37 -27.67 -17.21
N ASP A 96 -21.47 -26.89 -18.29
CA ASP A 96 -21.65 -27.43 -19.64
C ASP A 96 -20.32 -27.88 -20.26
N THR A 97 -19.20 -27.28 -19.89
CA THR A 97 -17.87 -27.60 -20.44
C THR A 97 -16.99 -28.43 -19.52
N GLY A 98 -17.31 -28.51 -18.23
CA GLY A 98 -16.44 -29.11 -17.21
C GLY A 98 -15.16 -28.29 -16.93
N SER A 99 -15.00 -27.13 -17.56
CA SER A 99 -13.81 -26.28 -17.43
C SER A 99 -13.95 -25.31 -16.26
N ASN A 100 -12.84 -25.00 -15.61
CA ASN A 100 -12.83 -23.98 -14.55
C ASN A 100 -12.83 -22.56 -15.17
N LEU A 101 -13.71 -21.68 -14.70
CA LEU A 101 -13.77 -20.28 -15.12
C LEU A 101 -13.83 -19.36 -13.91
N GLU A 102 -12.84 -18.48 -13.80
CA GLU A 102 -12.73 -17.45 -12.77
C GLU A 102 -13.02 -16.08 -13.38
N ILE A 103 -13.86 -15.28 -12.72
CA ILE A 103 -14.14 -13.90 -13.10
C ILE A 103 -13.60 -12.97 -12.04
N ILE A 104 -12.73 -12.04 -12.44
CA ILE A 104 -12.05 -11.10 -11.56
C ILE A 104 -12.43 -9.68 -11.99
N TYR A 105 -12.72 -8.85 -11.00
CA TYR A 105 -12.99 -7.43 -11.20
C TYR A 105 -11.93 -6.61 -10.48
N HIS A 106 -11.26 -5.75 -11.22
CA HIS A 106 -10.31 -4.78 -10.70
C HIS A 106 -10.86 -3.38 -10.95
N ASP A 107 -11.44 -2.79 -9.92
CA ASP A 107 -11.81 -1.38 -9.91
C ASP A 107 -10.61 -0.49 -9.60
N ARG A 108 -10.83 0.82 -9.51
CA ARG A 108 -9.78 1.79 -9.20
C ARG A 108 -9.05 1.46 -7.91
N ASP A 109 -9.78 1.08 -6.87
CA ASP A 109 -9.19 0.81 -5.56
C ASP A 109 -8.37 -0.49 -5.59
N ALA A 110 -8.86 -1.53 -6.28
CA ALA A 110 -8.11 -2.76 -6.50
C ALA A 110 -6.85 -2.54 -7.35
N ILE A 111 -6.93 -1.72 -8.41
CA ILE A 111 -5.78 -1.35 -9.25
C ILE A 111 -4.76 -0.57 -8.43
N SER A 112 -5.21 0.42 -7.65
CA SER A 112 -4.34 1.20 -6.76
C SER A 112 -3.63 0.28 -5.76
N ASN A 113 -4.35 -0.63 -5.12
CA ASN A 113 -3.78 -1.60 -4.19
C ASN A 113 -2.72 -2.52 -4.85
N ILE A 114 -2.96 -2.96 -6.09
CA ILE A 114 -2.01 -3.79 -6.84
C ILE A 114 -0.77 -2.96 -7.19
N TYR A 115 -0.97 -1.76 -7.74
CA TYR A 115 0.11 -0.84 -8.10
C TYR A 115 1.00 -0.53 -6.91
N GLU A 116 0.39 -0.20 -5.77
CA GLU A 116 1.10 0.10 -4.54
C GLU A 116 1.88 -1.11 -4.00
N LYS A 117 1.29 -2.30 -4.05
CA LYS A 117 2.00 -3.54 -3.67
C LYS A 117 3.21 -3.80 -4.56
N LEU A 118 3.09 -3.58 -5.86
CA LEU A 118 4.17 -3.79 -6.84
C LEU A 118 5.26 -2.72 -6.72
N ASN A 119 4.89 -1.48 -6.41
CA ASN A 119 5.81 -0.35 -6.28
C ASN A 119 6.30 -0.13 -4.85
N ARG A 120 5.82 -0.88 -3.87
CA ARG A 120 6.43 -0.89 -2.54
C ARG A 120 7.89 -1.33 -2.68
N LYS A 121 8.75 -0.35 -2.93
CA LYS A 121 10.21 -0.54 -2.94
C LYS A 121 10.76 -1.04 -1.59
N ASN A 122 9.95 -1.02 -0.54
CA ASN A 122 10.41 -1.18 0.83
C ASN A 122 9.57 -2.16 1.64
N ASN A 123 9.93 -3.44 1.58
CA ASN A 123 9.61 -4.39 2.66
C ASN A 123 10.55 -4.12 3.86
N ILE A 124 10.43 -2.94 4.44
CA ILE A 124 11.23 -2.60 5.61
C ILE A 124 10.71 -3.40 6.79
N SER A 125 11.54 -4.30 7.31
CA SER A 125 11.31 -4.94 8.60
C SER A 125 12.29 -4.38 9.61
N ILE A 126 11.78 -3.88 10.74
CA ILE A 126 12.60 -3.33 11.82
C ILE A 126 12.26 -4.01 13.14
N THR A 127 13.25 -4.10 14.00
CA THR A 127 13.08 -4.55 15.40
C THR A 127 13.33 -3.37 16.33
N LEU A 128 12.31 -2.99 17.10
CA LEU A 128 12.41 -1.95 18.10
C LEU A 128 12.53 -2.60 19.47
N LYS A 129 13.55 -2.22 20.25
CA LYS A 129 13.62 -2.48 21.69
C LYS A 129 12.89 -1.38 22.43
N TYR A 130 12.03 -1.75 23.35
CA TYR A 130 11.23 -0.81 24.11
C TYR A 130 11.40 -0.95 25.62
N LYS A 131 11.20 0.13 26.35
CA LYS A 131 11.15 0.09 27.81
C LYS A 131 9.78 -0.33 28.30
N GLN A 132 8.72 0.15 27.65
CA GLN A 132 7.34 -0.22 27.92
C GLN A 132 6.54 -0.16 26.61
N MET A 133 5.68 -1.13 26.41
CA MET A 133 4.75 -1.21 25.27
C MET A 133 3.46 -1.91 25.70
N GLN A 134 2.32 -1.37 25.29
CA GLN A 134 1.02 -1.96 25.61
C GLN A 134 0.06 -1.82 24.43
N SER A 135 -0.92 -2.72 24.34
CA SER A 135 -2.04 -2.57 23.41
C SER A 135 -2.84 -1.34 23.80
N ALA A 136 -3.14 -0.49 22.80
CA ALA A 136 -3.86 0.74 23.01
C ALA A 136 -5.33 0.62 22.58
N TYR A 137 -5.55 0.43 21.27
CA TYR A 137 -6.88 0.36 20.70
C TYR A 137 -6.90 -0.52 19.46
N ASN A 138 -7.96 -1.32 19.28
CA ASN A 138 -8.15 -2.11 18.09
C ASN A 138 -9.56 -1.92 17.51
N VAL A 139 -9.69 -2.20 16.20
CA VAL A 139 -10.97 -2.22 15.50
C VAL A 139 -11.14 -3.60 14.86
N GLN A 140 -11.76 -4.52 15.56
CA GLN A 140 -11.85 -5.93 15.15
C GLN A 140 -12.42 -6.11 13.75
N GLY A 141 -13.49 -5.39 13.40
CA GLY A 141 -14.12 -5.48 12.07
C GLY A 141 -13.23 -5.03 10.92
N ARG A 142 -12.17 -4.24 11.17
CA ARG A 142 -11.22 -3.71 10.16
C ARG A 142 -9.83 -4.32 10.27
N LYS A 143 -9.59 -5.20 11.24
CA LYS A 143 -8.27 -5.79 11.51
C LYS A 143 -7.18 -4.72 11.67
N ILE A 144 -7.49 -3.69 12.45
CA ILE A 144 -6.57 -2.61 12.81
C ILE A 144 -6.24 -2.76 14.27
N ASP A 145 -4.94 -2.88 14.59
CA ASP A 145 -4.42 -2.93 15.93
C ASP A 145 -3.48 -1.77 16.19
N SER A 146 -3.44 -1.27 17.41
CA SER A 146 -2.47 -0.27 17.80
C SER A 146 -1.82 -0.57 19.15
N LEU A 147 -0.53 -0.24 19.22
CA LEU A 147 0.26 -0.28 20.44
C LEU A 147 0.81 1.11 20.74
N VAL A 148 1.00 1.40 22.01
CA VAL A 148 1.61 2.63 22.49
C VAL A 148 2.67 2.28 23.53
N GLY A 149 3.80 2.96 23.46
CA GLY A 149 4.89 2.75 24.40
C GLY A 149 5.97 3.81 24.27
N PHE A 150 7.11 3.58 24.87
CA PHE A 150 8.25 4.45 24.70
C PHE A 150 9.55 3.66 24.55
N VAL A 151 10.41 4.21 23.70
CA VAL A 151 11.64 3.62 23.23
C VAL A 151 12.78 4.58 23.52
N ASN A 152 13.95 4.06 23.86
CA ASN A 152 15.13 4.91 23.96
C ASN A 152 15.46 5.53 22.60
N GLY A 153 15.82 6.82 22.59
CA GLY A 153 16.05 7.56 21.36
C GLY A 153 17.18 7.00 20.50
N ARG A 154 18.26 6.49 21.13
CA ARG A 154 19.37 5.84 20.44
C ARG A 154 18.93 4.52 19.79
N GLU A 155 18.27 3.66 20.54
CA GLU A 155 17.76 2.38 20.00
C GLU A 155 16.75 2.58 18.87
N LEU A 156 15.91 3.60 18.95
CA LEU A 156 14.99 3.97 17.89
C LEU A 156 15.75 4.28 16.59
N VAL A 157 16.72 5.19 16.62
CA VAL A 157 17.42 5.60 15.40
C VAL A 157 18.40 4.55 14.88
N GLU A 158 18.98 3.71 15.75
CA GLU A 158 19.79 2.57 15.35
C GLU A 158 18.96 1.52 14.59
N SER A 159 17.74 1.25 15.06
CA SER A 159 16.84 0.26 14.43
C SER A 159 16.42 0.63 13.00
N ILE A 160 16.43 1.92 12.66
CA ILE A 160 16.02 2.43 11.35
C ILE A 160 17.20 2.96 10.51
N ALA A 161 18.42 2.96 11.05
CA ALA A 161 19.59 3.59 10.41
C ALA A 161 19.84 3.09 8.97
N SER A 162 19.70 1.79 8.73
CA SER A 162 19.85 1.18 7.39
C SER A 162 18.76 1.59 6.40
N ASN A 163 17.61 2.05 6.91
CA ASN A 163 16.43 2.39 6.12
C ASN A 163 16.07 3.88 6.22
N ILE A 164 16.96 4.72 6.77
CA ILE A 164 16.66 6.13 7.06
C ILE A 164 16.21 6.93 5.84
N ALA A 165 16.70 6.58 4.66
CA ALA A 165 16.33 7.25 3.41
C ALA A 165 14.92 6.89 2.91
N THR A 166 14.37 5.77 3.34
CA THR A 166 13.14 5.18 2.77
C THR A 166 12.04 4.93 3.79
N ILE A 167 12.36 4.95 5.09
CA ILE A 167 11.39 4.71 6.17
C ILE A 167 10.27 5.77 6.22
N PHE A 168 10.48 6.92 5.58
CA PHE A 168 9.54 8.04 5.50
C PHE A 168 8.77 8.12 4.17
N ASP A 169 8.92 7.15 3.26
CA ASP A 169 8.32 7.23 1.91
C ASP A 169 6.79 7.41 1.93
N GLU A 170 6.12 6.92 2.97
CA GLU A 170 4.68 7.14 3.17
C GLU A 170 4.37 8.44 3.94
N ASN A 171 5.36 9.19 4.38
CA ASN A 171 5.15 10.47 5.05
C ASN A 171 4.94 11.57 4.01
N ILE A 172 3.79 12.22 4.03
CA ILE A 172 3.42 13.29 3.10
C ILE A 172 4.25 14.57 3.36
N ARG A 173 4.88 14.68 4.53
CA ARG A 173 5.68 15.85 4.91
C ARG A 173 7.15 15.61 4.66
N LEU A 174 7.75 16.48 3.84
CA LEU A 174 9.18 16.56 3.68
C LEU A 174 9.84 17.11 4.96
N TYR A 175 11.06 16.63 5.23
CA TYR A 175 11.88 17.17 6.29
C TYR A 175 12.25 18.63 6.00
N GLU A 176 11.88 19.57 6.90
CA GLU A 176 12.23 20.97 6.79
C GLU A 176 13.57 21.23 7.49
N TYR A 177 14.62 21.43 6.70
CA TYR A 177 15.93 21.78 7.24
C TYR A 177 15.91 23.14 7.92
N GLY A 178 16.56 23.24 9.10
CA GLY A 178 16.83 24.53 9.74
C GLY A 178 15.65 25.22 10.41
N SER A 179 14.52 24.53 10.60
CA SER A 179 13.37 25.12 11.32
C SER A 179 13.70 25.35 12.81
N ASN A 180 13.07 26.37 13.39
CA ASN A 180 13.20 26.64 14.84
C ASN A 180 12.78 25.44 15.69
N VAL A 181 11.86 24.61 15.20
CA VAL A 181 11.42 23.38 15.83
C VAL A 181 12.58 22.38 15.92
N ASN A 182 13.33 22.19 14.84
CA ASN A 182 14.49 21.30 14.81
C ASN A 182 15.60 21.74 15.78
N ILE A 183 15.80 23.05 15.92
CA ILE A 183 16.76 23.61 16.87
C ILE A 183 16.33 23.26 18.32
N GLY A 184 15.03 23.42 18.63
CA GLY A 184 14.47 23.06 19.94
C GLY A 184 14.63 21.58 20.25
N ILE A 185 14.25 20.70 19.30
CA ILE A 185 14.38 19.24 19.44
C ILE A 185 15.86 18.84 19.66
N ASN A 186 16.77 19.38 18.84
CA ASN A 186 18.20 19.07 18.97
C ASN A 186 18.78 19.54 20.32
N ARG A 187 18.39 20.72 20.76
CA ARG A 187 18.83 21.26 22.06
C ARG A 187 18.44 20.34 23.21
N THR A 188 17.19 19.87 23.25
CA THR A 188 16.71 18.93 24.26
C THR A 188 17.41 17.58 24.15
N ALA A 189 17.52 17.02 22.92
CA ALA A 189 18.10 15.70 22.67
C ALA A 189 19.60 15.60 23.05
N THR A 190 20.32 16.73 23.03
CA THR A 190 21.75 16.78 23.31
C THR A 190 22.07 17.39 24.68
N SER A 191 21.07 17.83 25.42
CA SER A 191 21.25 18.45 26.76
C SER A 191 21.64 17.40 27.80
N THR A 192 22.49 17.79 28.73
CA THR A 192 22.79 16.99 29.93
C THR A 192 21.67 17.09 30.98
N ASP A 193 20.93 18.20 30.98
CA ASP A 193 20.01 18.55 32.06
C ASP A 193 18.52 18.41 31.65
N GLN A 194 18.22 18.28 30.37
CA GLN A 194 16.83 18.26 29.86
C GLN A 194 16.52 17.07 28.96
N ALA A 195 17.45 16.16 28.72
CA ALA A 195 17.24 15.05 27.81
C ALA A 195 16.14 14.07 28.31
N ASP A 196 15.97 13.93 29.61
CA ASP A 196 14.91 13.14 30.24
C ASP A 196 13.51 13.75 30.05
N MET A 197 13.43 15.07 29.78
CA MET A 197 12.19 15.75 29.46
C MET A 197 11.78 15.64 28.01
N PHE A 198 12.60 15.01 27.15
CA PHE A 198 12.32 14.86 25.71
C PHE A 198 10.95 14.23 25.42
N TYR A 199 10.59 13.22 26.20
CA TYR A 199 9.30 12.54 26.10
C TYR A 199 8.12 13.50 26.27
N PHE A 200 8.21 14.48 27.13
CA PHE A 200 7.13 15.43 27.44
C PHE A 200 7.09 16.61 26.46
N TYR A 201 8.21 16.96 25.85
CA TYR A 201 8.33 18.12 24.97
C TYR A 201 8.04 17.79 23.49
N ASN A 202 7.91 16.49 23.15
CA ASN A 202 7.73 16.03 21.78
C ASN A 202 6.49 15.15 21.63
N ASN A 203 5.82 15.27 20.48
CA ASN A 203 4.59 14.53 20.18
C ASN A 203 4.83 13.04 19.87
N GLY A 204 6.11 12.60 19.86
CA GLY A 204 6.48 11.22 19.57
C GLY A 204 6.52 10.89 18.08
N VAL A 205 6.55 9.58 17.81
CA VAL A 205 6.69 9.00 16.48
C VAL A 205 5.55 8.02 16.22
N VAL A 206 4.93 8.09 15.04
CA VAL A 206 3.90 7.14 14.64
C VAL A 206 4.44 6.26 13.55
N PHE A 207 4.51 4.96 13.82
CA PHE A 207 4.75 3.92 12.86
C PHE A 207 3.44 3.37 12.32
N ILE A 208 3.42 3.06 11.03
CA ILE A 208 2.42 2.21 10.42
C ILE A 208 3.12 1.00 9.82
N CYS A 209 2.52 -0.19 9.94
CA CYS A 209 3.12 -1.42 9.45
C CYS A 209 2.04 -2.41 9.00
N ASP A 210 2.43 -3.41 8.22
CA ASP A 210 1.51 -4.49 7.79
C ASP A 210 1.23 -5.44 8.96
N LYS A 211 2.26 -5.70 9.77
CA LYS A 211 2.18 -6.60 10.93
C LYS A 211 3.13 -6.16 12.03
N ALA A 212 2.64 -6.18 13.24
CA ALA A 212 3.44 -5.98 14.45
C ALA A 212 3.46 -7.29 15.26
N LYS A 213 4.66 -7.77 15.58
CA LYS A 213 4.87 -8.95 16.43
C LYS A 213 5.54 -8.51 17.72
N ASN A 214 4.77 -8.39 18.78
CA ASN A 214 5.28 -8.02 20.09
C ASN A 214 5.79 -9.25 20.84
N SER A 215 6.99 -9.14 21.39
CA SER A 215 7.68 -10.16 22.20
C SER A 215 7.98 -9.58 23.61
N PRO A 216 7.01 -9.59 24.53
CA PRO A 216 7.20 -8.97 25.85
C PRO A 216 8.36 -9.54 26.66
N ALA A 217 8.68 -10.82 26.46
CA ALA A 217 9.79 -11.47 27.18
C ALA A 217 11.18 -10.90 26.82
N SER A 218 11.36 -10.43 25.57
CA SER A 218 12.60 -9.78 25.12
C SER A 218 12.49 -8.26 25.10
N SER A 219 11.33 -7.70 25.42
CA SER A 219 11.04 -6.27 25.28
C SER A 219 11.30 -5.76 23.85
N GLU A 220 10.93 -6.57 22.87
CA GLU A 220 11.14 -6.28 21.43
C GLU A 220 9.83 -6.37 20.67
N ILE A 221 9.73 -5.54 19.64
CA ILE A 221 8.64 -5.62 18.66
C ILE A 221 9.20 -5.58 17.24
N ILE A 222 8.76 -6.53 16.42
CA ILE A 222 9.11 -6.61 14.99
C ILE A 222 7.98 -5.98 14.21
N LEU A 223 8.32 -5.02 13.35
CA LEU A 223 7.40 -4.32 12.46
C LEU A 223 7.72 -4.69 11.02
N ASP A 224 6.85 -5.48 10.39
CA ASP A 224 6.97 -5.88 8.99
C ASP A 224 6.22 -4.85 8.10
N GLY A 225 6.84 -4.37 7.03
CA GLY A 225 6.31 -3.33 6.17
C GLY A 225 6.22 -1.96 6.88
N ALA A 226 7.24 -1.64 7.68
CA ALA A 226 7.24 -0.44 8.53
C ALA A 226 7.45 0.86 7.74
N SER A 227 6.70 1.90 8.11
CA SER A 227 6.93 3.28 7.69
C SER A 227 6.66 4.24 8.85
N ILE A 228 7.36 5.38 8.87
CA ILE A 228 7.11 6.46 9.82
C ILE A 228 6.24 7.51 9.16
N VAL A 229 5.00 7.62 9.63
CA VAL A 229 4.00 8.54 9.06
C VAL A 229 3.86 9.85 9.83
N ASN A 230 4.38 9.93 11.06
CA ASN A 230 4.47 11.17 11.83
C ASN A 230 5.71 11.15 12.73
N GLY A 231 6.29 12.31 13.04
CA GLY A 231 7.50 12.44 13.86
C GLY A 231 8.80 12.49 13.04
N CYS A 232 8.75 12.66 11.71
CA CYS A 232 9.91 12.75 10.82
C CYS A 232 10.97 13.76 11.31
N GLN A 233 10.56 14.95 11.76
CA GLN A 233 11.47 15.97 12.29
C GLN A 233 12.26 15.44 13.50
N SER A 234 11.56 14.89 14.48
CA SER A 234 12.19 14.34 15.69
C SER A 234 13.18 13.23 15.35
N VAL A 235 12.78 12.27 14.51
CA VAL A 235 13.63 11.15 14.12
C VAL A 235 14.90 11.60 13.39
N ASN A 236 14.78 12.51 12.41
CA ASN A 236 15.94 13.05 11.69
C ASN A 236 16.89 13.82 12.60
N VAL A 237 16.36 14.62 13.55
CA VAL A 237 17.19 15.34 14.51
C VAL A 237 17.92 14.38 15.44
N LEU A 238 17.24 13.34 15.97
CA LEU A 238 17.86 12.32 16.82
C LEU A 238 18.93 11.54 16.05
N TYR A 239 18.66 11.15 14.80
CA TYR A 239 19.62 10.46 13.95
C TYR A 239 20.87 11.32 13.73
N ASN A 240 20.71 12.60 13.37
CA ASN A 240 21.83 13.52 13.21
C ASN A 240 22.61 13.75 14.49
N ALA A 241 21.94 13.82 15.64
CA ALA A 241 22.59 13.95 16.95
C ALA A 241 23.41 12.68 17.29
N MET A 242 22.86 11.49 16.98
CA MET A 242 23.55 10.22 17.14
C MET A 242 24.80 10.14 16.25
N GLN A 243 24.70 10.50 14.96
CA GLN A 243 25.83 10.50 14.03
C GLN A 243 26.97 11.42 14.49
N LYS A 244 26.64 12.50 15.20
CA LYS A 244 27.60 13.44 15.80
C LYS A 244 28.10 13.00 17.16
N GLY A 245 27.69 11.85 17.70
CA GLY A 245 28.00 11.37 19.01
C GLY A 245 27.50 12.25 20.18
N LYS A 246 26.43 13.05 19.93
CA LYS A 246 25.87 14.02 20.87
C LYS A 246 24.51 13.62 21.44
N LEU A 247 23.89 12.54 20.94
CA LEU A 247 22.60 12.09 21.45
C LEU A 247 22.72 11.58 22.88
N ASN A 248 21.97 12.19 23.79
CA ASN A 248 21.97 11.82 25.21
C ASN A 248 21.22 10.50 25.43
N GLU A 249 21.72 9.63 26.28
CA GLU A 249 21.15 8.31 26.57
C GLU A 249 19.82 8.37 27.35
N SER A 250 19.56 9.49 28.04
CA SER A 250 18.30 9.72 28.76
C SER A 250 17.13 10.13 27.88
N VAL A 251 17.32 10.24 26.54
CA VAL A 251 16.25 10.55 25.59
C VAL A 251 15.33 9.36 25.46
N TYR A 252 14.04 9.55 25.75
CA TYR A 252 12.97 8.60 25.46
C TYR A 252 11.94 9.23 24.53
N VAL A 253 11.43 8.42 23.61
CA VAL A 253 10.48 8.83 22.56
C VAL A 253 9.18 8.08 22.74
N LEU A 254 8.05 8.79 22.77
CA LEU A 254 6.73 8.18 22.65
C LEU A 254 6.59 7.55 21.28
N VAL A 255 6.17 6.29 21.24
CA VAL A 255 5.95 5.56 19.98
C VAL A 255 4.50 5.07 19.94
N ARG A 256 3.83 5.33 18.84
CA ARG A 256 2.56 4.72 18.50
C ARG A 256 2.77 3.84 17.27
N ILE A 257 2.34 2.59 17.35
CA ILE A 257 2.44 1.63 16.27
C ILE A 257 1.02 1.27 15.82
N ILE A 258 0.74 1.37 14.53
CA ILE A 258 -0.54 1.00 13.93
C ILE A 258 -0.27 -0.14 12.96
N SER A 259 -0.84 -1.31 13.25
CA SER A 259 -0.74 -2.49 12.40
C SER A 259 -2.00 -2.63 11.56
N ILE A 260 -1.81 -2.61 10.24
CA ILE A 260 -2.89 -2.70 9.28
C ILE A 260 -2.39 -3.25 7.95
N ALA A 261 -2.99 -4.36 7.50
CA ALA A 261 -2.61 -5.01 6.25
C ALA A 261 -3.35 -4.44 5.02
N ASP A 262 -4.51 -3.78 5.23
CA ASP A 262 -5.27 -3.15 4.16
C ASP A 262 -4.63 -1.82 3.76
N TYR A 263 -4.19 -1.73 2.50
CA TYR A 263 -3.46 -0.57 2.00
C TYR A 263 -4.34 0.69 1.92
N SER A 264 -5.58 0.59 1.50
CA SER A 264 -6.45 1.76 1.36
C SER A 264 -6.78 2.39 2.71
N GLU A 265 -7.02 1.58 3.75
CA GLU A 265 -7.18 2.08 5.11
C GLU A 265 -5.86 2.64 5.67
N ARG A 266 -4.73 2.01 5.32
CA ARG A 266 -3.39 2.50 5.69
C ARG A 266 -3.15 3.91 5.15
N MET A 267 -3.42 4.14 3.85
CA MET A 267 -3.29 5.46 3.23
C MET A 267 -4.22 6.50 3.85
N ARG A 268 -5.47 6.14 4.12
CA ARG A 268 -6.42 7.05 4.79
C ARG A 268 -5.94 7.46 6.18
N ILE A 269 -5.46 6.51 6.98
CA ILE A 269 -4.91 6.81 8.30
C ILE A 269 -3.69 7.73 8.19
N THR A 270 -2.81 7.46 7.23
CA THR A 270 -1.62 8.29 6.96
C THR A 270 -2.03 9.72 6.57
N GLU A 271 -2.99 9.88 5.68
CA GLU A 271 -3.52 11.17 5.26
C GLU A 271 -4.09 11.96 6.45
N TYR A 272 -4.95 11.34 7.25
CA TYR A 272 -5.53 12.01 8.42
C TYR A 272 -4.49 12.36 9.49
N LEU A 273 -3.49 11.53 9.72
CA LEU A 273 -2.41 11.84 10.67
C LEU A 273 -1.55 13.03 10.21
N ASN A 274 -1.44 13.23 8.91
CA ASN A 274 -0.67 14.33 8.33
C ASN A 274 -1.50 15.60 8.08
N SER A 275 -2.83 15.50 7.95
CA SER A 275 -3.73 16.65 7.67
C SER A 275 -4.02 17.54 8.88
N GLN A 276 -3.63 17.13 10.09
CA GLN A 276 -3.83 17.90 11.33
C GLN A 276 -3.04 19.22 11.40
N THR A 277 -2.23 19.53 10.40
CA THR A 277 -1.57 20.83 10.23
C THR A 277 -1.79 21.29 8.80
N PRO A 278 -2.00 22.59 8.50
CA PRO A 278 -2.25 23.08 7.15
C PRO A 278 -1.12 22.64 6.21
N ILE A 279 -1.43 21.73 5.30
CA ILE A 279 -0.53 21.28 4.25
C ILE A 279 -0.86 22.14 3.03
N ARG A 280 0.14 22.74 2.38
CA ARG A 280 -0.06 23.41 1.09
C ARG A 280 -0.36 22.32 0.06
N ASP A 281 -1.38 22.51 -0.78
CA ASP A 281 -1.81 21.57 -1.83
C ASP A 281 -0.67 21.08 -2.72
N SER A 282 0.40 21.89 -2.86
CA SER A 282 1.62 21.55 -3.59
C SER A 282 2.38 20.34 -3.02
N TYR A 283 2.22 19.99 -1.75
CA TYR A 283 2.93 18.83 -1.16
C TYR A 283 2.30 17.49 -1.54
N PHE A 284 0.99 17.47 -1.78
CA PHE A 284 0.30 16.26 -2.27
C PHE A 284 0.75 15.89 -3.69
N ILE A 285 1.03 16.89 -4.51
CA ILE A 285 1.45 16.71 -5.89
C ILE A 285 2.92 16.28 -5.96
N ALA A 286 3.80 16.87 -5.16
CA ALA A 286 5.24 16.63 -5.21
C ALA A 286 5.66 15.22 -4.76
N ASN A 287 4.88 14.59 -3.88
CA ASN A 287 5.20 13.27 -3.33
C ASN A 287 4.47 12.11 -4.03
N HIS A 288 3.65 12.39 -5.01
CA HIS A 288 3.02 11.33 -5.79
C HIS A 288 4.11 10.54 -6.55
N PRO A 289 4.17 9.19 -6.44
CA PRO A 289 5.22 8.37 -7.06
C PRO A 289 5.45 8.70 -8.54
N ILE A 290 4.35 8.90 -9.29
CA ILE A 290 4.40 9.28 -10.71
C ILE A 290 5.12 10.62 -10.94
N VAL A 291 4.96 11.59 -10.04
CA VAL A 291 5.60 12.91 -10.18
C VAL A 291 7.09 12.84 -9.84
N ARG A 292 7.47 12.03 -8.86
CA ARG A 292 8.89 11.78 -8.52
C ARG A 292 9.62 11.04 -9.64
N ASP A 293 8.97 10.06 -10.29
CA ASP A 293 9.56 9.32 -11.42
C ASP A 293 9.69 10.20 -12.70
N LEU A 294 8.89 11.26 -12.82
CA LEU A 294 8.98 12.25 -13.91
C LEU A 294 10.04 13.34 -13.68
N GLN A 295 10.59 13.47 -12.47
CA GLN A 295 11.63 14.43 -12.11
C GLN A 295 13.05 13.84 -12.14
N GLN A 296 13.20 12.56 -12.39
CA GLN A 296 14.46 11.87 -12.69
C GLN A 296 14.65 11.71 -14.19
#